data_2308fdf655fb922e2eb1b1fbb1dcb669
#
_entry.id   2308fdf655fb922e2eb1b1fbb1dcb669
#
_cell.length_a   1.000
_cell.length_b   1.000
_cell.length_c   1.000
_cell.angle_alpha   90.00
_cell.angle_beta   90.00
_cell.angle_gamma   90.00
#
_symmetry.space_group_name_H-M   'P 1'
#
loop_
_entity.id
_entity.type
_entity.pdbx_description
1 polymer ?
#
loop_
_entity_poly.entity_id
_entity_poly.type
_entity_poly.pdbx_seq_one_letter_code
_entity_poly.pdbx_strand_id
1 'polypeptide(L)'
;MQEVTDRLYKSYERFFEARKNGEKYGLPGFRKVRKYKSFTLKQAGYKLLSGNEVVICGQKYKYFKSREIEGKIKTLTVKRDSVNDLWLCFSVEAEVPNVVNSRPGHPVGFDFGLETYLTGSDGQRIESPEFFKQNLKEVKRLNRILSRKQQGSNNRDRAKRDVARLYRRITNQRSAWQWKIARELVERHAFIGLETLNIKAMQLLWGRKIGDYGFSDFVSILQYAASKVGTQIVHVDKWYPSSQLCSACGYRFNGTKDLSVRRWICPHCGAEHNRDVNAACNILTEALCIAGKQQRAGRSSVKVSQC
;
A
#
# COMPACT_ATOMS: atom_id res chain seq x y z
N MET A 1 17.78 22.36 13.04
CA MET A 1 16.69 23.34 12.93
C MET A 1 16.08 23.45 11.53
N GLN A 2 16.86 23.47 10.45
CA GLN A 2 16.39 23.58 9.05
C GLN A 2 15.20 22.62 8.70
N GLU A 3 15.25 21.36 9.10
CA GLU A 3 14.22 20.39 8.76
C GLU A 3 12.88 20.66 9.45
N VAL A 4 12.89 21.22 10.65
CA VAL A 4 11.64 21.59 11.36
C VAL A 4 10.96 22.74 10.63
N THR A 5 11.73 23.73 10.20
CA THR A 5 11.28 24.86 9.42
C THR A 5 10.70 24.39 8.08
N ASP A 6 11.41 23.53 7.34
CA ASP A 6 10.94 23.01 6.06
C ASP A 6 9.63 22.19 6.19
N ARG A 7 9.48 21.40 7.26
CA ARG A 7 8.22 20.70 7.54
C ARG A 7 7.07 21.64 7.80
N LEU A 8 7.35 22.74 8.48
CA LEU A 8 6.35 23.77 8.74
C LEU A 8 5.92 24.43 7.43
N TYR A 9 6.88 24.87 6.60
CA TYR A 9 6.61 25.45 5.28
C TYR A 9 5.76 24.50 4.41
N LYS A 10 6.17 23.25 4.26
CA LYS A 10 5.40 22.24 3.51
C LYS A 10 3.98 22.03 4.04
N SER A 11 3.78 22.18 5.36
CA SER A 11 2.44 22.10 5.95
C SER A 11 1.57 23.28 5.59
N TYR A 12 2.15 24.48 5.53
CA TYR A 12 1.44 25.68 5.07
C TYR A 12 1.17 25.65 3.57
N GLU A 13 2.12 25.24 2.74
CA GLU A 13 1.91 25.03 1.30
C GLU A 13 0.70 24.14 1.04
N ARG A 14 0.65 22.96 1.67
CA ARG A 14 -0.51 22.05 1.58
C ARG A 14 -1.82 22.69 2.03
N PHE A 15 -1.79 23.50 3.08
CA PHE A 15 -2.96 24.21 3.56
C PHE A 15 -3.46 25.22 2.50
N PHE A 16 -2.56 25.98 1.90
CA PHE A 16 -2.94 26.97 0.88
C PHE A 16 -3.40 26.30 -0.42
N GLU A 17 -2.74 25.22 -0.85
CA GLU A 17 -3.17 24.42 -2.01
C GLU A 17 -4.56 23.83 -1.80
N ALA A 18 -4.81 23.19 -0.65
CA ALA A 18 -6.11 22.65 -0.32
C ALA A 18 -7.21 23.72 -0.34
N ARG A 19 -6.93 24.92 0.19
CA ARG A 19 -7.88 26.04 0.12
C ARG A 19 -8.16 26.49 -1.31
N LYS A 20 -7.14 26.56 -2.18
CA LYS A 20 -7.33 26.87 -3.61
C LYS A 20 -8.23 25.86 -4.30
N ASN A 21 -8.11 24.58 -3.93
CA ASN A 21 -8.89 23.48 -4.49
C ASN A 21 -10.27 23.29 -3.82
N GLY A 22 -10.67 24.18 -2.89
CA GLY A 22 -11.95 24.05 -2.17
C GLY A 22 -11.99 22.92 -1.15
N GLU A 23 -10.84 22.31 -0.81
CA GLU A 23 -10.74 21.22 0.15
C GLU A 23 -10.71 21.74 1.59
N LYS A 24 -11.33 20.99 2.51
CA LYS A 24 -11.25 21.27 3.95
C LYS A 24 -9.94 20.76 4.53
N TYR A 25 -8.98 21.63 4.72
CA TYR A 25 -7.72 21.33 5.39
C TYR A 25 -7.49 22.31 6.54
N GLY A 26 -7.14 21.78 7.74
CA GLY A 26 -6.93 22.61 8.92
C GLY A 26 -5.57 23.33 8.92
N LEU A 27 -5.48 24.45 9.60
CA LEU A 27 -4.21 25.14 9.83
C LEU A 27 -3.18 24.24 10.51
N PRO A 28 -1.89 24.31 10.15
CA PRO A 28 -0.83 23.63 10.86
C PRO A 28 -0.79 24.04 12.34
N GLY A 29 -1.00 23.08 13.23
CA GLY A 29 -1.01 23.31 14.68
C GLY A 29 0.29 22.86 15.36
N PHE A 30 0.54 23.39 16.55
CA PHE A 30 1.68 22.99 17.37
C PHE A 30 1.55 21.52 17.85
N ARG A 31 2.60 20.76 17.61
CA ARG A 31 2.70 19.39 18.11
C ARG A 31 3.45 19.34 19.44
N LYS A 32 2.84 18.78 20.47
CA LYS A 32 3.52 18.58 21.78
C LYS A 32 4.81 17.78 21.60
N VAL A 33 5.90 18.18 22.27
CA VAL A 33 7.24 17.57 22.15
C VAL A 33 7.18 16.04 22.33
N ARG A 34 6.41 15.54 23.30
CA ARG A 34 6.23 14.10 23.56
C ARG A 34 5.65 13.30 22.37
N LYS A 35 5.04 13.98 21.39
CA LYS A 35 4.50 13.35 20.19
C LYS A 35 5.52 13.22 19.05
N TYR A 36 6.69 13.86 19.20
CA TYR A 36 7.76 13.70 18.21
C TYR A 36 8.43 12.35 18.39
N LYS A 37 8.41 11.55 17.34
CA LYS A 37 9.01 10.21 17.30
C LYS A 37 10.14 10.09 16.29
N SER A 38 10.46 11.18 15.59
CA SER A 38 11.51 11.20 14.57
C SER A 38 12.09 12.59 14.41
N PHE A 39 13.38 12.64 14.07
CA PHE A 39 14.05 13.83 13.57
C PHE A 39 14.88 13.48 12.35
N THR A 40 15.09 14.45 11.46
CA THR A 40 15.80 14.26 10.21
C THR A 40 17.01 15.19 10.16
N LEU A 41 18.14 14.63 9.74
CA LEU A 41 19.38 15.33 9.44
C LEU A 41 19.55 15.35 7.92
N LYS A 42 19.76 16.52 7.32
CA LYS A 42 19.98 16.66 5.89
C LYS A 42 21.44 16.31 5.54
N GLN A 43 22.29 17.29 5.40
CA GLN A 43 23.68 17.11 4.95
C GLN A 43 24.71 17.12 6.08
N ALA A 44 24.33 17.65 7.24
CA ALA A 44 25.18 17.80 8.39
C ALA A 44 24.58 17.14 9.63
N GLY A 45 25.43 16.89 10.63
CA GLY A 45 25.02 16.34 11.91
C GLY A 45 25.10 14.81 12.00
N TYR A 46 25.53 14.12 10.93
CA TYR A 46 25.86 12.70 10.95
C TYR A 46 27.04 12.35 10.06
N LYS A 47 27.73 11.26 10.41
CA LYS A 47 28.81 10.66 9.61
C LYS A 47 28.73 9.15 9.72
N LEU A 48 28.64 8.47 8.58
CA LEU A 48 28.73 7.01 8.53
C LEU A 48 30.19 6.58 8.63
N LEU A 49 30.45 5.58 9.44
CA LEU A 49 31.76 4.98 9.63
C LEU A 49 31.73 3.53 9.13
N SER A 50 32.90 2.92 8.97
CA SER A 50 33.03 1.48 8.71
C SER A 50 32.50 0.67 9.90
N GLY A 51 32.15 -0.61 9.68
CA GLY A 51 31.71 -1.52 10.75
C GLY A 51 30.31 -1.26 11.29
N ASN A 52 29.37 -0.73 10.48
CA ASN A 52 27.99 -0.43 10.86
C ASN A 52 27.89 0.57 12.03
N GLU A 53 28.71 1.60 12.00
CA GLU A 53 28.72 2.66 12.98
C GLU A 53 28.32 3.99 12.35
N VAL A 54 27.66 4.82 13.15
CA VAL A 54 27.23 6.16 12.75
C VAL A 54 27.51 7.15 13.87
N VAL A 55 28.05 8.29 13.53
CA VAL A 55 28.15 9.43 14.45
C VAL A 55 26.93 10.33 14.21
N ILE A 56 26.19 10.65 15.25
CA ILE A 56 25.02 11.54 15.20
C ILE A 56 25.21 12.61 16.28
N CYS A 57 25.23 13.87 15.87
CA CYS A 57 25.45 15.01 16.77
C CYS A 57 26.66 14.83 17.70
N GLY A 58 27.76 14.29 17.17
CA GLY A 58 29.04 14.10 17.90
C GLY A 58 29.11 12.78 18.70
N GLN A 59 28.02 12.04 18.84
CA GLN A 59 28.02 10.75 19.54
C GLN A 59 28.02 9.57 18.58
N LYS A 60 28.79 8.53 18.91
CA LYS A 60 28.97 7.31 18.12
C LYS A 60 27.97 6.24 18.53
N TYR A 61 27.29 5.65 17.54
CA TYR A 61 26.32 4.58 17.71
C TYR A 61 26.61 3.43 16.77
N LYS A 62 26.37 2.20 17.23
CA LYS A 62 26.32 1.01 16.37
C LYS A 62 24.89 0.77 15.91
N TYR A 63 24.70 0.34 14.66
CA TYR A 63 23.40 0.01 14.13
C TYR A 63 23.44 -1.31 13.35
N PHE A 64 22.30 -1.97 13.26
CA PHE A 64 22.15 -3.17 12.45
C PHE A 64 21.80 -2.78 11.02
N LYS A 65 22.68 -3.06 10.07
CA LYS A 65 22.50 -2.76 8.67
C LYS A 65 21.60 -3.81 8.01
N SER A 66 20.40 -3.42 7.61
CA SER A 66 19.42 -4.34 6.99
C SER A 66 19.65 -4.56 5.49
N ARG A 67 20.31 -3.60 4.81
CA ARG A 67 20.63 -3.64 3.38
C ARG A 67 21.77 -2.69 3.06
N GLU A 68 22.40 -2.89 1.90
CA GLU A 68 23.36 -1.93 1.38
C GLU A 68 22.67 -0.61 1.00
N ILE A 69 23.41 0.49 1.12
CA ILE A 69 22.94 1.82 0.76
C ILE A 69 23.50 2.13 -0.62
N GLU A 70 22.66 2.03 -1.62
CA GLU A 70 23.01 2.32 -3.01
C GLU A 70 22.60 3.76 -3.35
N GLY A 71 23.55 4.54 -3.92
CA GLY A 71 23.30 5.92 -4.31
C GLY A 71 23.73 6.97 -3.28
N LYS A 72 23.48 8.24 -3.58
CA LYS A 72 23.88 9.39 -2.76
C LYS A 72 22.87 9.63 -1.64
N ILE A 73 23.30 9.56 -0.38
CA ILE A 73 22.45 9.83 0.77
C ILE A 73 22.07 11.32 0.79
N LYS A 74 20.79 11.62 0.80
CA LYS A 74 20.23 12.99 0.91
C LYS A 74 19.87 13.35 2.34
N THR A 75 19.27 12.42 3.09
CA THR A 75 18.87 12.64 4.47
C THR A 75 18.99 11.37 5.31
N LEU A 76 19.27 11.55 6.59
CA LEU A 76 19.13 10.53 7.62
C LEU A 76 18.00 10.89 8.57
N THR A 77 16.99 10.04 8.67
CA THR A 77 15.93 10.19 9.66
C THR A 77 16.09 9.14 10.77
N VAL A 78 16.21 9.60 12.00
CA VAL A 78 16.14 8.75 13.18
C VAL A 78 14.69 8.68 13.62
N LYS A 79 14.12 7.48 13.69
CA LYS A 79 12.71 7.25 14.02
C LYS A 79 12.60 6.26 15.17
N ARG A 80 11.80 6.60 16.18
CA ARG A 80 11.41 5.69 17.28
C ARG A 80 10.04 5.08 16.97
N ASP A 81 9.95 3.76 17.00
CA ASP A 81 8.69 3.06 16.77
C ASP A 81 7.82 2.92 18.04
N SER A 82 6.72 2.18 17.93
CA SER A 82 5.76 1.99 19.03
C SER A 82 6.25 1.07 20.15
N VAL A 83 7.32 0.32 19.93
CA VAL A 83 7.97 -0.54 20.95
C VAL A 83 9.26 0.05 21.50
N ASN A 84 9.57 1.30 21.10
CA ASN A 84 10.76 2.09 21.42
C ASN A 84 12.05 1.65 20.71
N ASP A 85 11.97 0.84 19.68
CA ASP A 85 13.13 0.57 18.83
C ASP A 85 13.46 1.80 17.98
N LEU A 86 14.75 2.06 17.78
CA LEU A 86 15.24 3.15 16.96
C LEU A 86 15.61 2.64 15.57
N TRP A 87 15.17 3.37 14.56
CA TRP A 87 15.40 3.07 13.16
C TRP A 87 16.17 4.21 12.51
N LEU A 88 17.18 3.85 11.70
CA LEU A 88 17.85 4.78 10.80
C LEU A 88 17.27 4.61 9.41
N CYS A 89 16.59 5.64 8.92
CA CYS A 89 15.98 5.66 7.60
C CYS A 89 16.80 6.59 6.71
N PHE A 90 17.47 6.05 5.70
CA PHE A 90 18.23 6.80 4.72
C PHE A 90 17.36 7.11 3.50
N SER A 91 17.26 8.38 3.11
CA SER A 91 16.75 8.77 1.82
C SER A 91 17.92 8.89 0.86
N VAL A 92 17.89 8.15 -0.22
CA VAL A 92 18.96 8.12 -1.21
C VAL A 92 18.47 8.59 -2.57
N GLU A 93 19.34 9.24 -3.31
CA GLU A 93 19.18 9.50 -4.73
C GLU A 93 19.89 8.37 -5.46
N ALA A 94 19.11 7.55 -6.14
CA ALA A 94 19.61 6.45 -6.95
C ALA A 94 19.05 6.58 -8.36
N GLU A 95 19.84 6.24 -9.35
CA GLU A 95 19.34 6.09 -10.71
C GLU A 95 18.34 4.93 -10.74
N VAL A 96 17.13 5.22 -11.18
CA VAL A 96 16.15 4.17 -11.44
C VAL A 96 16.47 3.63 -12.83
N PRO A 97 16.91 2.37 -12.96
CA PRO A 97 17.12 1.81 -14.27
C PRO A 97 15.81 1.89 -15.05
N ASN A 98 15.88 2.42 -16.28
CA ASN A 98 14.76 2.33 -17.23
C ASN A 98 14.54 0.86 -17.58
N VAL A 99 13.75 0.18 -16.78
CA VAL A 99 13.35 -1.19 -17.06
C VAL A 99 12.29 -1.12 -18.16
N VAL A 100 12.74 -1.21 -19.42
CA VAL A 100 11.83 -1.38 -20.55
C VAL A 100 11.17 -2.73 -20.38
N ASN A 101 9.84 -2.71 -20.37
CA ASN A 101 9.02 -3.90 -20.18
C ASN A 101 9.10 -4.81 -21.43
N SER A 102 10.13 -5.65 -21.49
CA SER A 102 10.35 -6.63 -22.54
C SER A 102 10.07 -8.07 -22.10
N ARG A 103 9.53 -8.26 -20.89
CA ARG A 103 9.24 -9.60 -20.41
C ARG A 103 7.97 -10.16 -21.05
N PRO A 104 8.03 -11.37 -21.62
CA PRO A 104 6.83 -12.09 -22.00
C PRO A 104 6.05 -12.43 -20.72
N GLY A 105 4.80 -12.04 -20.65
CA GLY A 105 3.90 -12.35 -19.53
C GLY A 105 2.47 -12.05 -19.96
N HIS A 106 1.55 -12.95 -19.59
CA HIS A 106 0.15 -12.74 -19.91
C HIS A 106 -0.43 -11.58 -19.08
N PRO A 107 -1.26 -10.72 -19.66
CA PRO A 107 -1.98 -9.71 -18.94
C PRO A 107 -3.01 -10.37 -18.02
N VAL A 108 -3.20 -9.81 -16.82
CA VAL A 108 -4.18 -10.28 -15.82
C VAL A 108 -4.92 -9.13 -15.19
N GLY A 109 -6.21 -9.33 -14.91
CA GLY A 109 -7.00 -8.46 -14.04
C GLY A 109 -7.21 -9.13 -12.68
N PHE A 110 -7.18 -8.35 -11.61
CA PHE A 110 -7.46 -8.84 -10.26
C PHE A 110 -8.61 -8.09 -9.62
N ASP A 111 -9.55 -8.88 -9.09
CA ASP A 111 -10.64 -8.42 -8.22
C ASP A 111 -10.28 -8.65 -6.75
N PHE A 112 -10.51 -7.62 -5.90
CA PHE A 112 -10.28 -7.70 -4.46
C PHE A 112 -11.56 -8.18 -3.75
N GLY A 113 -11.47 -9.30 -3.05
CA GLY A 113 -12.61 -9.88 -2.37
C GLY A 113 -12.46 -9.97 -0.85
N LEU A 114 -13.58 -10.18 -0.18
CA LEU A 114 -13.64 -10.44 1.26
C LEU A 114 -13.50 -11.93 1.61
N GLU A 115 -13.90 -12.83 0.74
CA GLU A 115 -13.74 -14.27 0.92
C GLU A 115 -12.39 -14.71 0.38
N THR A 116 -12.11 -14.40 -0.86
CA THR A 116 -10.81 -14.57 -1.50
C THR A 116 -10.12 -13.22 -1.55
N TYR A 117 -8.86 -13.14 -1.12
CA TYR A 117 -8.11 -11.88 -1.06
C TYR A 117 -7.94 -11.24 -2.44
N LEU A 118 -7.57 -12.05 -3.44
CA LEU A 118 -7.48 -11.68 -4.85
C LEU A 118 -7.98 -12.81 -5.72
N THR A 119 -8.79 -12.49 -6.73
CA THR A 119 -9.20 -13.40 -7.79
C THR A 119 -8.70 -12.88 -9.13
N GLY A 120 -7.93 -13.68 -9.84
CA GLY A 120 -7.39 -13.37 -11.16
C GLY A 120 -8.37 -13.70 -12.29
N SER A 121 -8.25 -13.00 -13.41
CA SER A 121 -8.98 -13.30 -14.64
C SER A 121 -8.58 -14.65 -15.26
N ASP A 122 -7.44 -15.19 -14.88
CA ASP A 122 -6.96 -16.54 -15.19
C ASP A 122 -7.54 -17.63 -14.29
N GLY A 123 -8.41 -17.27 -13.35
CA GLY A 123 -9.01 -18.15 -12.36
C GLY A 123 -8.15 -18.39 -11.10
N GLN A 124 -6.95 -17.80 -11.02
CA GLN A 124 -6.11 -17.89 -9.82
C GLN A 124 -6.84 -17.28 -8.63
N ARG A 125 -6.76 -17.94 -7.49
CA ARG A 125 -7.30 -17.46 -6.21
C ARG A 125 -6.19 -17.38 -5.18
N ILE A 126 -6.10 -16.24 -4.52
CA ILE A 126 -5.14 -15.97 -3.45
C ILE A 126 -5.94 -15.69 -2.18
N GLU A 127 -5.79 -16.55 -1.19
CA GLU A 127 -6.46 -16.40 0.10
C GLU A 127 -5.57 -15.69 1.11
N SER A 128 -6.17 -14.85 1.95
CA SER A 128 -5.44 -14.21 3.05
C SER A 128 -5.31 -15.15 4.24
N PRO A 129 -4.12 -15.24 4.86
CA PRO A 129 -3.94 -15.97 6.11
C PRO A 129 -4.71 -15.38 7.30
N GLU A 130 -5.31 -14.18 7.19
CA GLU A 130 -6.06 -13.50 8.26
C GLU A 130 -5.25 -13.39 9.57
N PHE A 131 -4.04 -12.86 9.52
CA PHE A 131 -3.09 -12.82 10.63
C PHE A 131 -3.64 -12.18 11.91
N PHE A 132 -4.45 -11.14 11.79
CA PHE A 132 -5.07 -10.51 12.96
C PHE A 132 -6.13 -11.44 13.60
N LYS A 133 -6.95 -12.10 12.79
CA LYS A 133 -7.97 -13.04 13.24
C LYS A 133 -7.34 -14.23 13.98
N GLN A 134 -6.23 -14.78 13.46
CA GLN A 134 -5.47 -15.84 14.12
C GLN A 134 -4.96 -15.43 15.51
N ASN A 135 -4.57 -14.18 15.67
CA ASN A 135 -4.03 -13.64 16.93
C ASN A 135 -5.10 -12.96 17.81
N LEU A 136 -6.39 -13.02 17.45
CA LEU A 136 -7.46 -12.26 18.12
C LEU A 136 -7.60 -12.59 19.62
N LYS A 137 -7.42 -13.87 20.00
CA LYS A 137 -7.46 -14.29 21.43
C LYS A 137 -6.39 -13.57 22.24
N GLU A 138 -5.16 -13.54 21.71
CA GLU A 138 -4.01 -12.92 22.36
C GLU A 138 -4.15 -11.39 22.40
N VAL A 139 -4.64 -10.76 21.31
CA VAL A 139 -4.96 -9.33 21.26
C VAL A 139 -5.96 -8.98 22.38
N LYS A 140 -7.04 -9.75 22.52
CA LYS A 140 -8.03 -9.53 23.58
C LYS A 140 -7.42 -9.71 24.98
N ARG A 141 -6.58 -10.73 25.19
CA ARG A 141 -5.90 -11.00 26.47
C ARG A 141 -5.00 -9.82 26.87
N LEU A 142 -4.11 -9.39 26.00
CA LEU A 142 -3.17 -8.29 26.27
C LEU A 142 -3.88 -6.95 26.47
N ASN A 143 -4.94 -6.66 25.72
CA ASN A 143 -5.74 -5.45 25.92
C ASN A 143 -6.47 -5.47 27.28
N ARG A 144 -6.98 -6.62 27.72
CA ARG A 144 -7.60 -6.75 29.06
C ARG A 144 -6.56 -6.53 30.18
N ILE A 145 -5.33 -7.03 30.02
CA ILE A 145 -4.23 -6.76 30.96
C ILE A 145 -3.92 -5.26 30.97
N LEU A 146 -3.79 -4.63 29.81
CA LEU A 146 -3.52 -3.20 29.68
C LEU A 146 -4.61 -2.33 30.33
N SER A 147 -5.89 -2.66 30.14
CA SER A 147 -7.01 -1.89 30.68
C SER A 147 -7.04 -1.88 32.21
N ARG A 148 -6.58 -2.97 32.84
CA ARG A 148 -6.54 -3.13 34.32
C ARG A 148 -5.36 -2.41 34.98
N LYS A 149 -4.40 -1.87 34.23
CA LYS A 149 -3.23 -1.19 34.80
C LYS A 149 -3.49 0.28 35.00
N GLN A 150 -3.04 0.81 36.14
CA GLN A 150 -3.13 2.21 36.48
C GLN A 150 -2.47 3.12 35.46
N GLN A 151 -3.14 4.21 35.07
CA GLN A 151 -2.60 5.20 34.15
C GLN A 151 -1.33 5.84 34.70
N GLY A 152 -0.31 5.99 33.87
CA GLY A 152 0.99 6.58 34.25
C GLY A 152 1.95 5.61 34.93
N SER A 153 1.53 4.39 35.30
CA SER A 153 2.43 3.42 35.94
C SER A 153 3.39 2.75 34.97
N ASN A 154 4.58 2.37 35.47
CA ASN A 154 5.57 1.59 34.68
C ASN A 154 5.00 0.25 34.21
N ASN A 155 4.12 -0.38 35.00
CA ASN A 155 3.45 -1.63 34.63
C ASN A 155 2.49 -1.43 33.46
N ARG A 156 1.81 -0.27 33.37
CA ARG A 156 1.00 0.06 32.19
C ARG A 156 1.86 0.28 30.96
N ASP A 157 3.01 0.90 31.10
CA ASP A 157 3.92 1.13 29.97
C ASP A 157 4.56 -0.18 29.47
N ARG A 158 4.82 -1.15 30.35
CA ARG A 158 5.19 -2.52 29.96
C ARG A 158 4.07 -3.18 29.17
N ALA A 159 2.83 -3.17 29.71
CA ALA A 159 1.68 -3.76 29.02
C ALA A 159 1.40 -3.09 27.66
N LYS A 160 1.56 -1.77 27.52
CA LYS A 160 1.49 -1.09 26.22
C LYS A 160 2.52 -1.61 25.23
N ARG A 161 3.76 -1.84 25.67
CA ARG A 161 4.82 -2.40 24.81
C ARG A 161 4.49 -3.82 24.36
N ASP A 162 3.90 -4.64 25.24
CA ASP A 162 3.52 -6.01 24.88
C ASP A 162 2.41 -6.04 23.84
N VAL A 163 1.39 -5.19 24.00
CA VAL A 163 0.37 -4.97 22.96
C VAL A 163 1.01 -4.49 21.66
N ALA A 164 1.89 -3.49 21.72
CA ALA A 164 2.56 -2.95 20.53
C ALA A 164 3.44 -4.00 19.82
N ARG A 165 4.14 -4.86 20.58
CA ARG A 165 4.93 -5.98 20.01
C ARG A 165 4.06 -6.97 19.26
N LEU A 166 2.90 -7.34 19.83
CA LEU A 166 1.97 -8.24 19.15
C LEU A 166 1.46 -7.63 17.85
N TYR A 167 1.00 -6.37 17.87
CA TYR A 167 0.56 -5.69 16.64
C TYR A 167 1.68 -5.56 15.61
N ARG A 168 2.91 -5.26 16.02
CA ARG A 168 4.07 -5.24 15.13
C ARG A 168 4.32 -6.60 14.49
N ARG A 169 4.24 -7.69 15.27
CA ARG A 169 4.39 -9.06 14.76
C ARG A 169 3.35 -9.36 13.68
N ILE A 170 2.06 -9.07 13.95
CA ILE A 170 0.96 -9.27 13.01
C ILE A 170 1.20 -8.46 11.72
N THR A 171 1.56 -7.18 11.85
CA THR A 171 1.86 -6.30 10.70
C THR A 171 3.03 -6.82 9.88
N ASN A 172 4.11 -7.27 10.54
CA ASN A 172 5.29 -7.80 9.84
C ASN A 172 4.97 -9.11 9.10
N GLN A 173 4.19 -10.00 9.70
CA GLN A 173 3.76 -11.25 9.05
C GLN A 173 2.91 -10.94 7.81
N ARG A 174 1.94 -10.02 7.93
CA ARG A 174 1.12 -9.58 6.80
C ARG A 174 1.98 -8.96 5.69
N SER A 175 2.86 -8.03 6.05
CA SER A 175 3.74 -7.38 5.08
C SER A 175 4.67 -8.36 4.36
N ALA A 176 5.26 -9.31 5.09
CA ALA A 176 6.11 -10.34 4.49
C ALA A 176 5.33 -11.21 3.49
N TRP A 177 4.10 -11.61 3.83
CA TRP A 177 3.22 -12.34 2.94
C TRP A 177 2.83 -11.50 1.71
N GLN A 178 2.45 -10.24 1.90
CA GLN A 178 2.11 -9.33 0.79
C GLN A 178 3.28 -9.13 -0.16
N TRP A 179 4.50 -8.98 0.35
CA TRP A 179 5.71 -8.90 -0.47
C TRP A 179 5.97 -10.16 -1.29
N LYS A 180 5.74 -11.34 -0.68
CA LYS A 180 5.86 -12.61 -1.40
C LYS A 180 4.89 -12.67 -2.58
N ILE A 181 3.60 -12.42 -2.32
CA ILE A 181 2.57 -12.42 -3.37
C ILE A 181 2.85 -11.37 -4.45
N ALA A 182 3.21 -10.13 -4.06
CA ALA A 182 3.51 -9.08 -5.03
C ALA A 182 4.66 -9.47 -5.97
N ARG A 183 5.73 -10.09 -5.46
CA ARG A 183 6.84 -10.58 -6.29
C ARG A 183 6.40 -11.67 -7.25
N GLU A 184 5.66 -12.66 -6.76
CA GLU A 184 5.14 -13.76 -7.59
C GLU A 184 4.26 -13.22 -8.72
N LEU A 185 3.41 -12.21 -8.45
CA LEU A 185 2.54 -11.61 -9.47
C LEU A 185 3.32 -10.84 -10.53
N VAL A 186 4.28 -9.99 -10.12
CA VAL A 186 5.06 -9.20 -11.09
C VAL A 186 6.08 -10.03 -11.87
N GLU A 187 6.46 -11.20 -11.37
CA GLU A 187 7.30 -12.16 -12.09
C GLU A 187 6.52 -12.89 -13.18
N ARG A 188 5.24 -13.17 -12.95
CA ARG A 188 4.37 -13.92 -13.90
C ARG A 188 3.70 -13.03 -14.94
N HIS A 189 3.41 -11.78 -14.59
CA HIS A 189 2.55 -10.91 -15.41
C HIS A 189 3.27 -9.62 -15.82
N ALA A 190 3.26 -9.35 -17.12
CA ALA A 190 3.80 -8.10 -17.68
C ALA A 190 2.82 -6.91 -17.52
N PHE A 191 1.52 -7.22 -17.37
CA PHE A 191 0.45 -6.24 -17.24
C PHE A 191 -0.56 -6.70 -16.18
N ILE A 192 -0.89 -5.81 -15.26
CA ILE A 192 -1.84 -6.07 -14.16
C ILE A 192 -2.89 -4.97 -14.13
N GLY A 193 -4.16 -5.35 -14.32
CA GLY A 193 -5.33 -4.50 -14.07
C GLY A 193 -5.81 -4.66 -12.63
N LEU A 194 -6.07 -3.54 -11.94
CA LEU A 194 -6.60 -3.53 -10.58
C LEU A 194 -7.79 -2.57 -10.48
N GLU A 195 -8.78 -2.91 -9.66
CA GLU A 195 -9.81 -1.95 -9.31
C GLU A 195 -9.31 -0.91 -8.28
N THR A 196 -9.91 0.27 -8.31
CA THR A 196 -9.67 1.32 -7.30
C THR A 196 -10.62 1.13 -6.13
N LEU A 197 -10.13 0.63 -4.98
CA LEU A 197 -10.95 0.35 -3.82
C LEU A 197 -11.36 1.61 -3.04
N ASN A 198 -12.62 1.69 -2.64
CA ASN A 198 -13.07 2.65 -1.65
C ASN A 198 -12.86 2.10 -0.22
N ILE A 199 -11.61 2.06 0.22
CA ILE A 199 -11.22 1.51 1.52
C ILE A 199 -12.00 2.12 2.69
N LYS A 200 -12.29 3.44 2.65
CA LYS A 200 -13.05 4.12 3.72
C LYS A 200 -14.48 3.57 3.84
N ALA A 201 -15.18 3.41 2.72
CA ALA A 201 -16.52 2.84 2.71
C ALA A 201 -16.51 1.36 3.15
N MET A 202 -15.53 0.58 2.67
CA MET A 202 -15.38 -0.82 3.06
C MET A 202 -15.08 -0.97 4.57
N GLN A 203 -14.32 -0.07 5.16
CA GLN A 203 -14.03 -0.08 6.60
C GLN A 203 -15.26 0.17 7.48
N LEU A 204 -16.22 0.94 6.99
CA LEU A 204 -17.49 1.17 7.71
C LEU A 204 -18.30 -0.12 7.84
N LEU A 205 -18.30 -0.96 6.79
CA LEU A 205 -19.08 -2.20 6.74
C LEU A 205 -18.33 -3.41 7.33
N TRP A 206 -17.02 -3.53 7.06
CA TRP A 206 -16.19 -4.72 7.38
C TRP A 206 -14.88 -4.37 8.09
N GLY A 207 -14.87 -3.32 8.90
CA GLY A 207 -13.68 -2.65 9.45
C GLY A 207 -12.53 -3.54 9.89
N ARG A 208 -12.79 -4.58 10.71
CA ARG A 208 -11.73 -5.49 11.19
C ARG A 208 -11.11 -6.31 10.07
N LYS A 209 -11.93 -6.84 9.16
CA LYS A 209 -11.47 -7.69 8.06
C LYS A 209 -10.66 -6.88 7.05
N ILE A 210 -11.14 -5.69 6.69
CA ILE A 210 -10.43 -4.74 5.82
C ILE A 210 -9.10 -4.32 6.45
N GLY A 211 -9.08 -4.06 7.76
CA GLY A 211 -7.85 -3.75 8.50
C GLY A 211 -6.86 -4.92 8.55
N ASP A 212 -7.35 -6.17 8.63
CA ASP A 212 -6.51 -7.36 8.59
C ASP A 212 -5.93 -7.60 7.19
N TYR A 213 -6.69 -7.36 6.15
CA TYR A 213 -6.25 -7.54 4.77
C TYR A 213 -5.22 -6.50 4.32
N GLY A 214 -5.35 -5.24 4.72
CA GLY A 214 -4.38 -4.19 4.41
C GLY A 214 -4.21 -3.96 2.91
N PHE A 215 -5.30 -3.87 2.15
CA PHE A 215 -5.28 -3.71 0.69
C PHE A 215 -4.46 -2.51 0.21
N SER A 216 -4.53 -1.37 0.91
CA SER A 216 -3.75 -0.19 0.52
C SER A 216 -2.24 -0.43 0.62
N ASP A 217 -1.80 -1.15 1.66
CA ASP A 217 -0.39 -1.52 1.82
C ASP A 217 0.04 -2.47 0.69
N PHE A 218 -0.82 -3.45 0.37
CA PHE A 218 -0.56 -4.40 -0.71
C PHE A 218 -0.43 -3.71 -2.07
N VAL A 219 -1.36 -2.81 -2.42
CA VAL A 219 -1.29 -2.04 -3.67
C VAL A 219 0.01 -1.25 -3.76
N SER A 220 0.42 -0.60 -2.66
CA SER A 220 1.68 0.16 -2.62
C SER A 220 2.91 -0.76 -2.80
N ILE A 221 2.91 -1.93 -2.18
CA ILE A 221 3.96 -2.94 -2.32
C ILE A 221 4.01 -3.46 -3.76
N LEU A 222 2.85 -3.79 -4.34
CA LEU A 222 2.76 -4.30 -5.71
C LEU A 222 3.24 -3.27 -6.73
N GLN A 223 2.85 -2.00 -6.59
CA GLN A 223 3.32 -0.90 -7.44
C GLN A 223 4.85 -0.74 -7.35
N TYR A 224 5.41 -0.80 -6.14
CA TYR A 224 6.85 -0.75 -5.96
C TYR A 224 7.56 -1.96 -6.58
N ALA A 225 7.05 -3.18 -6.36
CA ALA A 225 7.61 -4.38 -6.97
C ALA A 225 7.56 -4.30 -8.52
N ALA A 226 6.43 -3.86 -9.06
CA ALA A 226 6.22 -3.66 -10.50
C ALA A 226 7.20 -2.65 -11.10
N SER A 227 7.45 -1.54 -10.42
CA SER A 227 8.42 -0.53 -10.89
C SER A 227 9.85 -1.04 -10.98
N LYS A 228 10.20 -2.09 -10.23
CA LYS A 228 11.53 -2.72 -10.27
C LYS A 228 11.74 -3.67 -11.44
N VAL A 229 10.67 -4.24 -11.97
CA VAL A 229 10.74 -5.26 -13.04
C VAL A 229 10.09 -4.78 -14.34
N GLY A 230 9.46 -3.59 -14.35
CA GLY A 230 8.81 -3.00 -15.52
C GLY A 230 7.40 -3.53 -15.77
N THR A 231 6.76 -4.24 -14.85
CA THR A 231 5.35 -4.63 -14.96
C THR A 231 4.46 -3.39 -14.97
N GLN A 232 3.57 -3.30 -15.96
CA GLN A 232 2.61 -2.20 -16.03
C GLN A 232 1.41 -2.47 -15.13
N ILE A 233 1.08 -1.53 -14.23
CA ILE A 233 -0.14 -1.58 -13.42
C ILE A 233 -1.09 -0.50 -13.87
N VAL A 234 -2.34 -0.86 -14.14
CA VAL A 234 -3.41 0.05 -14.52
C VAL A 234 -4.58 -0.08 -13.55
N HIS A 235 -4.99 1.06 -13.00
CA HIS A 235 -6.15 1.12 -12.11
C HIS A 235 -7.42 1.46 -12.87
N VAL A 236 -8.43 0.62 -12.68
CA VAL A 236 -9.80 0.84 -13.19
C VAL A 236 -10.56 1.70 -12.20
N ASP A 237 -11.44 2.55 -12.69
CA ASP A 237 -12.25 3.45 -11.86
C ASP A 237 -13.12 2.67 -10.87
N LYS A 238 -13.25 3.21 -9.66
CA LYS A 238 -14.04 2.60 -8.57
C LYS A 238 -15.54 2.45 -8.85
N TRP A 239 -16.06 3.17 -9.86
CA TRP A 239 -17.46 3.10 -10.27
C TRP A 239 -17.69 2.16 -11.45
N TYR A 240 -16.62 1.58 -12.00
CA TYR A 240 -16.75 0.60 -13.06
C TYR A 240 -17.48 -0.64 -12.55
N PRO A 241 -18.61 -1.03 -13.18
CA PRO A 241 -19.48 -2.09 -12.67
C PRO A 241 -18.95 -3.50 -12.99
N SER A 242 -17.71 -3.79 -12.63
CA SER A 242 -16.98 -5.02 -12.99
C SER A 242 -17.77 -6.30 -12.67
N SER A 243 -18.42 -6.37 -11.52
CA SER A 243 -19.21 -7.54 -11.09
C SER A 243 -20.59 -7.65 -11.75
N GLN A 244 -21.07 -6.58 -12.41
CA GLN A 244 -22.41 -6.55 -13.02
C GLN A 244 -22.38 -6.78 -14.53
N LEU A 245 -21.23 -6.67 -15.17
CA LEU A 245 -21.08 -6.89 -16.61
C LEU A 245 -20.79 -8.35 -16.89
N CYS A 246 -21.39 -8.88 -17.95
CA CYS A 246 -21.01 -10.18 -18.49
C CYS A 246 -19.68 -10.04 -19.25
N SER A 247 -18.64 -10.76 -18.85
CA SER A 247 -17.33 -10.71 -19.51
C SER A 247 -17.34 -11.27 -20.93
N ALA A 248 -18.37 -12.05 -21.30
CA ALA A 248 -18.50 -12.61 -22.64
C ALA A 248 -19.21 -11.67 -23.63
N CYS A 249 -20.27 -10.95 -23.22
CA CYS A 249 -21.09 -10.14 -24.11
C CYS A 249 -21.31 -8.69 -23.71
N GLY A 250 -20.82 -8.27 -22.53
CA GLY A 250 -20.99 -6.91 -22.02
C GLY A 250 -22.38 -6.58 -21.44
N TYR A 251 -23.34 -7.53 -21.46
CA TYR A 251 -24.67 -7.31 -20.90
C TYR A 251 -24.60 -7.00 -19.41
N ARG A 252 -25.34 -5.97 -18.96
CA ARG A 252 -25.36 -5.58 -17.55
C ARG A 252 -26.47 -6.29 -16.78
N PHE A 253 -26.09 -7.17 -15.86
CA PHE A 253 -27.00 -7.93 -15.01
C PHE A 253 -27.01 -7.37 -13.58
N ASN A 254 -28.16 -6.83 -13.15
CA ASN A 254 -28.28 -6.20 -11.84
C ASN A 254 -28.40 -7.20 -10.66
N GLY A 255 -28.68 -8.47 -10.91
CA GLY A 255 -28.80 -9.49 -9.88
C GLY A 255 -27.54 -9.73 -9.09
N THR A 256 -26.36 -9.44 -9.66
CA THR A 256 -25.06 -9.55 -8.99
C THR A 256 -24.78 -8.40 -8.00
N LYS A 257 -25.69 -7.42 -7.84
CA LYS A 257 -25.61 -6.46 -6.72
C LYS A 257 -25.78 -7.14 -5.37
N ASP A 258 -26.53 -8.23 -5.33
CA ASP A 258 -26.59 -9.09 -4.16
C ASP A 258 -25.25 -9.84 -4.02
N LEU A 259 -24.57 -9.63 -2.90
CA LEU A 259 -23.26 -10.23 -2.60
C LEU A 259 -23.34 -11.75 -2.37
N SER A 260 -24.53 -12.30 -2.13
CA SER A 260 -24.75 -13.75 -1.98
C SER A 260 -24.72 -14.49 -3.32
N VAL A 261 -24.97 -13.80 -4.44
CA VAL A 261 -24.94 -14.38 -5.79
C VAL A 261 -23.48 -14.58 -6.21
N ARG A 262 -22.99 -15.82 -6.11
CA ARG A 262 -21.61 -16.19 -6.47
C ARG A 262 -21.47 -16.80 -7.85
N ARG A 263 -22.56 -17.41 -8.35
CA ARG A 263 -22.65 -17.96 -9.70
C ARG A 263 -23.91 -17.46 -10.36
N TRP A 264 -23.84 -17.17 -11.63
CA TRP A 264 -24.97 -16.68 -12.40
C TRP A 264 -24.82 -17.01 -13.88
N ILE A 265 -25.95 -17.08 -14.55
CA ILE A 265 -26.02 -17.30 -16.01
C ILE A 265 -26.45 -15.99 -16.64
N CYS A 266 -25.74 -15.57 -17.66
CA CYS A 266 -26.09 -14.36 -18.39
C CYS A 266 -27.42 -14.51 -19.13
N PRO A 267 -28.46 -13.68 -18.87
CA PRO A 267 -29.73 -13.81 -19.51
C PRO A 267 -29.70 -13.45 -21.00
N HIS A 268 -28.63 -12.78 -21.47
CA HIS A 268 -28.49 -12.37 -22.86
C HIS A 268 -27.77 -13.42 -23.73
N CYS A 269 -26.64 -13.97 -23.24
CA CYS A 269 -25.81 -14.88 -24.05
C CYS A 269 -25.71 -16.31 -23.48
N GLY A 270 -26.34 -16.60 -22.33
CA GLY A 270 -26.33 -17.94 -21.71
C GLY A 270 -25.00 -18.35 -21.05
N ALA A 271 -23.97 -17.50 -21.05
CA ALA A 271 -22.68 -17.82 -20.44
C ALA A 271 -22.80 -17.95 -18.92
N GLU A 272 -22.20 -19.01 -18.37
CA GLU A 272 -22.08 -19.21 -16.92
C GLU A 272 -20.88 -18.50 -16.35
N HIS A 273 -21.08 -17.82 -15.23
CA HIS A 273 -20.03 -17.02 -14.60
C HIS A 273 -19.86 -17.34 -13.12
N ASN A 274 -18.62 -17.48 -12.68
CA ASN A 274 -18.24 -17.19 -11.31
C ASN A 274 -18.11 -15.67 -11.18
N ARG A 275 -18.76 -15.06 -10.20
CA ARG A 275 -18.84 -13.61 -10.04
C ARG A 275 -17.48 -12.93 -9.94
N ASP A 276 -16.57 -13.47 -9.11
CA ASP A 276 -15.28 -12.86 -8.83
C ASP A 276 -14.34 -13.01 -10.05
N VAL A 277 -14.35 -14.17 -10.72
CA VAL A 277 -13.59 -14.38 -11.98
C VAL A 277 -14.13 -13.48 -13.09
N ASN A 278 -15.46 -13.38 -13.25
CA ASN A 278 -16.09 -12.49 -14.21
C ASN A 278 -15.70 -11.03 -13.97
N ALA A 279 -15.69 -10.57 -12.70
CA ALA A 279 -15.25 -9.24 -12.35
C ALA A 279 -13.77 -9.00 -12.72
N ALA A 280 -12.90 -9.96 -12.43
CA ALA A 280 -11.48 -9.90 -12.80
C ALA A 280 -11.28 -9.83 -14.33
N CYS A 281 -12.05 -10.56 -15.12
CA CYS A 281 -12.02 -10.48 -16.59
C CYS A 281 -12.46 -9.08 -17.08
N ASN A 282 -13.51 -8.52 -16.52
CA ASN A 282 -13.97 -7.17 -16.86
C ASN A 282 -12.95 -6.10 -16.46
N ILE A 283 -12.30 -6.24 -15.30
CA ILE A 283 -11.21 -5.37 -14.86
C ILE A 283 -10.04 -5.43 -15.85
N LEU A 284 -9.67 -6.63 -16.32
CA LEU A 284 -8.63 -6.77 -17.34
C LEU A 284 -8.99 -6.04 -18.62
N THR A 285 -10.19 -6.27 -19.15
CA THR A 285 -10.65 -5.66 -20.40
C THR A 285 -10.64 -4.13 -20.33
N GLU A 286 -11.16 -3.56 -19.25
CA GLU A 286 -11.17 -2.11 -19.03
C GLU A 286 -9.75 -1.54 -18.83
N ALA A 287 -8.90 -2.23 -18.08
CA ALA A 287 -7.50 -1.82 -17.88
C ALA A 287 -6.72 -1.78 -19.19
N LEU A 288 -6.91 -2.76 -20.08
CA LEU A 288 -6.32 -2.79 -21.43
C LEU A 288 -6.84 -1.64 -22.30
N CYS A 289 -8.14 -1.34 -22.22
CA CYS A 289 -8.74 -0.20 -22.91
C CYS A 289 -8.12 1.14 -22.47
N ILE A 290 -7.96 1.33 -21.16
CA ILE A 290 -7.32 2.54 -20.57
C ILE A 290 -5.87 2.65 -21.05
N ALA A 291 -5.08 1.57 -21.01
CA ALA A 291 -3.70 1.56 -21.46
C ALA A 291 -3.57 1.89 -22.97
N GLY A 292 -4.46 1.35 -23.81
CA GLY A 292 -4.49 1.65 -25.25
C GLY A 292 -4.81 3.13 -25.54
N LYS A 293 -5.72 3.75 -24.78
CA LYS A 293 -6.03 5.18 -24.88
C LYS A 293 -4.83 6.04 -24.50
N GLN A 294 -4.13 5.70 -23.40
CA GLN A 294 -2.93 6.42 -22.94
C GLN A 294 -1.79 6.38 -23.95
N GLN A 295 -1.56 5.23 -24.60
CA GLN A 295 -0.54 5.10 -25.64
C GLN A 295 -0.87 5.95 -26.88
N ARG A 296 -2.14 6.06 -27.29
CA ARG A 296 -2.58 6.92 -28.39
C ARG A 296 -2.40 8.40 -28.07
N ALA A 297 -2.78 8.81 -26.85
CA ALA A 297 -2.61 10.19 -26.38
C ALA A 297 -1.12 10.59 -26.31
N GLY A 298 -0.25 9.70 -25.80
CA GLY A 298 1.19 9.93 -25.75
C GLY A 298 1.83 10.05 -27.15
N ARG A 299 1.37 9.29 -28.15
CA ARG A 299 1.85 9.42 -29.54
C ARG A 299 1.39 10.72 -30.20
N SER A 300 0.22 11.23 -29.86
CA SER A 300 -0.28 12.49 -30.39
C SER A 300 0.48 13.70 -29.85
N SER A 301 0.96 13.66 -28.60
CA SER A 301 1.75 14.74 -27.98
C SER A 301 3.20 14.79 -28.51
N VAL A 302 3.76 13.69 -28.99
CA VAL A 302 5.11 13.64 -29.58
C VAL A 302 5.15 14.20 -31.01
N LYS A 303 4.02 14.23 -31.72
CA LYS A 303 3.96 14.77 -33.11
C LYS A 303 3.91 16.30 -33.19
N VAL A 304 3.68 17.02 -32.08
CA VAL A 304 3.57 18.49 -32.08
C VAL A 304 4.92 19.19 -31.80
N SER A 305 5.99 18.45 -31.44
CA SER A 305 7.30 19.05 -31.14
C SER A 305 8.33 18.90 -32.28
N GLN A 306 7.88 18.64 -33.51
CA GLN A 306 8.72 18.65 -34.74
C GLN A 306 8.05 19.51 -35.82
N CYS A 307 7.88 20.77 -35.54
CA CYS A 307 7.71 21.84 -36.56
C CYS A 307 8.43 23.09 -36.06
#